data_19629b79288d62507b7f8a7a5211a184
#
_entry.id   19629b79288d62507b7f8a7a5211a184
#
_cell.length_a   1.000
_cell.length_b   1.000
_cell.length_c   1.000
_cell.angle_alpha   90.00
_cell.angle_beta   90.00
_cell.angle_gamma   90.00
#
_symmetry.space_group_name_H-M   'P 1'
#
loop_
_entity.id
_entity.type
_entity.pdbx_description
1 polymer ?
#
loop_
_entity_poly.entity_id
_entity_poly.type
_entity_poly.pdbx_seq_one_letter_code
_entity_poly.pdbx_strand_id
1 'polypeptide(L)'
;MNFQEDIGIFELSLVSLFFMFYFLYLVRIYKINQQIKVNLKAVFMKFILRVTFFTLLIISLLGPNFGIKEEKVEVVGKDIMIAVDLSESMNANDIQPSRIEKVKFEIKKIVDEFSGDRIGIIMFSGEAFVQCPLTYDKNALNLFVETLNTGLVPNSGTDFGPPLELGLSKLQDENSGDNDFKSKIIILFSDGEDFGEDTDQSIEKIKENSLKLFSVGIGTDEGSKILDDFGNFKKDNEGNDVITKLNSSSLRETADKTGGKYYEISKN
;
A
#
# COMPACT_ATOMS: atom_id res chain seq x y z
N MET A 1 -26.73 -20.01 3.74
CA MET A 1 -27.69 -19.10 4.37
C MET A 1 -27.06 -18.69 5.70
N ASN A 2 -26.52 -17.50 5.80
CA ASN A 2 -25.94 -16.97 7.04
C ASN A 2 -26.99 -16.05 7.66
N PHE A 3 -27.22 -16.18 8.95
CA PHE A 3 -28.07 -15.26 9.68
C PHE A 3 -27.20 -14.11 10.19
N GLN A 4 -27.76 -12.90 10.21
CA GLN A 4 -27.05 -11.70 10.65
C GLN A 4 -26.84 -11.68 12.17
N GLU A 5 -27.75 -12.34 12.91
CA GLU A 5 -27.68 -12.51 14.36
C GLU A 5 -27.77 -13.97 14.75
N ASP A 6 -27.00 -14.35 15.76
CA ASP A 6 -27.12 -15.66 16.40
C ASP A 6 -28.35 -15.69 17.29
N ILE A 7 -28.94 -16.89 17.49
CA ILE A 7 -30.08 -17.06 18.38
C ILE A 7 -29.68 -16.66 19.80
N GLY A 8 -30.14 -15.50 20.23
CA GLY A 8 -29.85 -14.92 21.53
C GLY A 8 -30.89 -15.35 22.62
N ILE A 9 -30.67 -14.83 23.82
CA ILE A 9 -31.59 -15.07 24.97
C ILE A 9 -32.98 -14.49 24.69
N PHE A 10 -33.05 -13.40 23.87
CA PHE A 10 -34.31 -12.75 23.53
C PHE A 10 -35.20 -13.65 22.67
N GLU A 11 -34.69 -14.26 21.61
CA GLU A 11 -35.40 -15.17 20.72
C GLU A 11 -35.87 -16.43 21.47
N LEU A 12 -34.98 -16.99 22.30
CA LEU A 12 -35.34 -18.11 23.17
C LEU A 12 -36.47 -17.76 24.15
N SER A 13 -36.49 -16.56 24.69
CA SER A 13 -37.53 -16.08 25.57
C SER A 13 -38.89 -15.94 24.86
N LEU A 14 -38.90 -15.43 23.62
CA LEU A 14 -40.08 -15.34 22.78
C LEU A 14 -40.66 -16.71 22.44
N VAL A 15 -39.83 -17.67 22.09
CA VAL A 15 -40.23 -19.05 21.82
C VAL A 15 -40.87 -19.68 23.08
N SER A 16 -40.23 -19.54 24.23
CA SER A 16 -40.72 -20.05 25.51
C SER A 16 -42.08 -19.43 25.86
N LEU A 17 -42.23 -18.12 25.70
CA LEU A 17 -43.48 -17.40 25.96
C LEU A 17 -44.61 -17.86 25.05
N PHE A 18 -44.32 -18.06 23.75
CA PHE A 18 -45.29 -18.61 22.80
C PHE A 18 -45.80 -19.95 23.19
N PHE A 19 -44.91 -20.89 23.55
CA PHE A 19 -45.32 -22.25 23.99
C PHE A 19 -46.11 -22.20 25.31
N MET A 20 -45.75 -21.36 26.25
CA MET A 20 -46.46 -21.15 27.50
C MET A 20 -47.92 -20.69 27.26
N PHE A 21 -48.10 -19.60 26.48
CA PHE A 21 -49.46 -19.13 26.16
C PHE A 21 -50.25 -20.12 25.35
N TYR A 22 -49.60 -20.87 24.46
CA TYR A 22 -50.27 -21.88 23.65
C TYR A 22 -50.70 -23.06 24.51
N PHE A 23 -49.91 -23.48 25.49
CA PHE A 23 -50.29 -24.50 26.46
C PHE A 23 -51.51 -24.06 27.28
N LEU A 24 -51.54 -22.84 27.78
CA LEU A 24 -52.71 -22.30 28.48
C LEU A 24 -53.97 -22.27 27.61
N TYR A 25 -53.82 -21.94 26.32
CA TYR A 25 -54.89 -22.00 25.34
C TYR A 25 -55.42 -23.40 25.14
N LEU A 26 -54.58 -24.41 25.03
CA LEU A 26 -54.97 -25.83 24.90
C LEU A 26 -55.71 -26.34 26.17
N VAL A 27 -55.22 -25.99 27.35
CA VAL A 27 -55.87 -26.32 28.62
C VAL A 27 -57.28 -25.72 28.67
N ARG A 28 -57.42 -24.46 28.21
CA ARG A 28 -58.73 -23.81 28.15
C ARG A 28 -59.67 -24.49 27.16
N ILE A 29 -59.22 -24.86 25.96
CA ILE A 29 -60.01 -25.61 24.98
C ILE A 29 -60.41 -26.97 25.53
N TYR A 30 -59.52 -27.68 26.18
CA TYR A 30 -59.84 -28.98 26.79
C TYR A 30 -60.98 -28.89 27.81
N LYS A 31 -60.96 -27.87 28.68
CA LYS A 31 -62.03 -27.59 29.65
C LYS A 31 -63.40 -27.29 28.96
N ILE A 32 -63.34 -26.46 27.87
CA ILE A 32 -64.58 -26.13 27.12
C ILE A 32 -65.10 -27.32 26.32
N ASN A 33 -64.23 -28.18 25.79
CA ASN A 33 -64.60 -29.36 25.02
C ASN A 33 -65.37 -30.37 25.86
N GLN A 34 -65.19 -30.40 27.17
CA GLN A 34 -65.96 -31.22 28.06
C GLN A 34 -67.45 -30.77 28.17
N GLN A 35 -67.72 -29.48 27.86
CA GLN A 35 -69.07 -28.89 27.91
C GLN A 35 -69.77 -28.78 26.55
N ILE A 36 -68.94 -28.51 25.50
CA ILE A 36 -69.41 -28.25 24.13
C ILE A 36 -68.54 -29.06 23.17
N LYS A 37 -69.11 -29.95 22.31
CA LYS A 37 -68.30 -30.69 21.31
C LYS A 37 -67.59 -29.73 20.34
N VAL A 38 -66.36 -29.48 20.61
CA VAL A 38 -65.47 -28.59 19.77
C VAL A 38 -64.93 -29.43 18.58
N ASN A 39 -64.91 -28.85 17.39
CA ASN A 39 -64.31 -29.48 16.22
C ASN A 39 -62.78 -29.49 16.33
N LEU A 40 -62.22 -30.61 16.75
CA LEU A 40 -60.76 -30.80 16.94
C LEU A 40 -59.93 -30.53 15.67
N LYS A 41 -60.52 -30.82 14.48
CA LYS A 41 -59.81 -30.50 13.19
C LYS A 41 -59.59 -29.00 13.00
N ALA A 42 -60.56 -28.19 13.38
CA ALA A 42 -60.43 -26.71 13.31
C ALA A 42 -59.38 -26.16 14.29
N VAL A 43 -59.28 -26.78 15.48
CA VAL A 43 -58.26 -26.42 16.48
C VAL A 43 -56.88 -26.76 15.96
N PHE A 44 -56.68 -27.94 15.37
CA PHE A 44 -55.42 -28.38 14.78
C PHE A 44 -54.98 -27.51 13.59
N MET A 45 -55.92 -27.16 12.71
CA MET A 45 -55.64 -26.25 11.58
C MET A 45 -55.15 -24.86 12.08
N LYS A 46 -55.82 -24.31 13.10
CA LYS A 46 -55.40 -23.02 13.71
C LYS A 46 -54.04 -23.13 14.38
N PHE A 47 -53.70 -24.27 14.94
CA PHE A 47 -52.36 -24.52 15.51
C PHE A 47 -51.27 -24.45 14.44
N ILE A 48 -51.42 -25.23 13.38
CA ILE A 48 -50.47 -25.24 12.27
C ILE A 48 -50.22 -23.81 11.74
N LEU A 49 -51.32 -23.09 11.47
CA LEU A 49 -51.23 -21.76 10.92
C LEU A 49 -50.50 -20.76 11.84
N ARG A 50 -50.72 -20.87 13.16
CA ARG A 50 -50.05 -20.03 14.16
C ARG A 50 -48.55 -20.36 14.31
N VAL A 51 -48.22 -21.67 14.31
CA VAL A 51 -46.83 -22.13 14.36
C VAL A 51 -46.09 -21.66 13.12
N THR A 52 -46.67 -21.82 11.93
CA THR A 52 -46.05 -21.35 10.67
C THR A 52 -45.81 -19.84 10.70
N PHE A 53 -46.82 -19.05 11.11
CA PHE A 53 -46.67 -17.60 11.22
C PHE A 53 -45.56 -17.20 12.20
N PHE A 54 -45.52 -17.85 13.38
CA PHE A 54 -44.52 -17.57 14.39
C PHE A 54 -43.11 -17.98 13.93
N THR A 55 -42.97 -19.10 13.25
CA THR A 55 -41.69 -19.52 12.66
C THR A 55 -41.19 -18.53 11.61
N LEU A 56 -42.07 -18.04 10.73
CA LEU A 56 -41.71 -17.02 9.73
C LEU A 56 -41.30 -15.69 10.40
N LEU A 57 -41.95 -15.34 11.51
CA LEU A 57 -41.61 -14.13 12.28
C LEU A 57 -40.23 -14.27 12.92
N ILE A 58 -39.89 -15.41 13.51
CA ILE A 58 -38.55 -15.67 14.04
C ILE A 58 -37.48 -15.63 12.93
N ILE A 59 -37.76 -16.27 11.77
CA ILE A 59 -36.84 -16.21 10.62
C ILE A 59 -36.63 -14.78 10.15
N SER A 60 -37.70 -13.96 10.14
CA SER A 60 -37.59 -12.54 9.77
C SER A 60 -36.79 -11.70 10.78
N LEU A 61 -36.91 -12.01 12.09
CA LEU A 61 -36.11 -11.37 13.14
C LEU A 61 -34.62 -11.72 13.07
N LEU A 62 -34.28 -12.94 12.69
CA LEU A 62 -32.89 -13.38 12.53
C LEU A 62 -32.20 -12.78 11.29
N GLY A 63 -32.92 -12.01 10.46
CA GLY A 63 -32.38 -11.31 9.31
C GLY A 63 -31.64 -12.25 8.34
N PRO A 64 -32.36 -13.06 7.53
CA PRO A 64 -31.68 -13.93 6.57
C PRO A 64 -30.93 -13.11 5.54
N ASN A 65 -29.61 -13.14 5.59
CA ASN A 65 -28.74 -12.49 4.61
C ASN A 65 -28.70 -13.36 3.35
N PHE A 66 -29.44 -12.97 2.32
CA PHE A 66 -29.35 -13.54 0.98
C PHE A 66 -28.21 -12.86 0.21
N GLY A 67 -26.95 -13.24 0.56
CA GLY A 67 -25.80 -13.14 -0.29
C GLY A 67 -25.44 -11.77 -0.84
N ILE A 68 -24.83 -10.93 -0.04
CA ILE A 68 -23.58 -10.29 -0.42
C ILE A 68 -22.57 -10.80 0.63
N LYS A 69 -21.76 -11.80 0.28
CA LYS A 69 -20.46 -11.86 0.90
C LYS A 69 -19.84 -10.51 0.60
N GLU A 70 -19.73 -9.67 1.59
CA GLU A 70 -18.62 -8.74 1.60
C GLU A 70 -17.38 -9.65 1.64
N GLU A 71 -16.89 -10.03 0.47
CA GLU A 71 -15.48 -10.26 0.34
C GLU A 71 -14.90 -8.93 0.76
N LYS A 72 -14.35 -8.87 1.97
CA LYS A 72 -13.33 -7.91 2.27
C LYS A 72 -12.26 -8.15 1.21
N VAL A 73 -12.35 -7.44 0.12
CA VAL A 73 -11.21 -7.22 -0.75
C VAL A 73 -10.28 -6.45 0.16
N GLU A 74 -9.44 -7.16 0.87
CA GLU A 74 -8.26 -6.57 1.46
C GLU A 74 -7.53 -6.00 0.26
N VAL A 75 -7.69 -4.72 0.04
CA VAL A 75 -6.81 -3.97 -0.85
C VAL A 75 -5.46 -4.07 -0.16
N VAL A 76 -4.69 -5.08 -0.56
CA VAL A 76 -3.33 -5.28 -0.07
C VAL A 76 -2.55 -4.10 -0.62
N GLY A 77 -2.43 -3.05 0.17
CA GLY A 77 -1.64 -1.87 -0.17
C GLY A 77 -0.18 -2.29 -0.41
N LYS A 78 0.56 -1.45 -1.11
CA LYS A 78 2.00 -1.63 -1.31
C LYS A 78 2.76 -0.77 -0.31
N ASP A 79 3.97 -1.20 0.01
CA ASP A 79 4.94 -0.38 0.70
C ASP A 79 6.03 0.00 -0.31
N ILE A 80 6.14 1.29 -0.59
CA ILE A 80 7.01 1.84 -1.64
C ILE A 80 8.07 2.70 -0.98
N MET A 81 9.35 2.34 -1.13
CA MET A 81 10.46 3.17 -0.72
C MET A 81 11.09 3.81 -1.94
N ILE A 82 11.07 5.14 -2.02
CA ILE A 82 11.65 5.92 -3.11
C ILE A 82 13.04 6.40 -2.68
N ALA A 83 14.08 5.95 -3.36
CA ALA A 83 15.45 6.41 -3.17
C ALA A 83 15.79 7.47 -4.24
N VAL A 84 16.18 8.65 -3.80
CA VAL A 84 16.43 9.80 -4.67
C VAL A 84 17.92 10.19 -4.58
N ASP A 85 18.58 10.11 -5.70
CA ASP A 85 19.95 10.60 -5.86
C ASP A 85 19.99 12.12 -5.73
N LEU A 86 20.79 12.61 -4.80
CA LEU A 86 21.05 14.02 -4.56
C LEU A 86 22.51 14.39 -4.83
N SER A 87 23.24 13.61 -5.61
CA SER A 87 24.58 13.96 -6.07
C SER A 87 24.55 15.23 -6.91
N GLU A 88 25.67 15.90 -7.04
CA GLU A 88 25.76 17.17 -7.78
C GLU A 88 25.37 17.04 -9.26
N SER A 89 25.53 15.86 -9.85
CA SER A 89 25.08 15.57 -11.23
C SER A 89 23.59 15.81 -11.45
N MET A 90 22.79 15.71 -10.37
CA MET A 90 21.35 15.98 -10.40
C MET A 90 21.00 17.48 -10.58
N ASN A 91 21.97 18.39 -10.45
CA ASN A 91 21.81 19.81 -10.81
C ASN A 91 21.95 20.06 -12.33
N ALA A 92 22.31 19.06 -13.12
CA ALA A 92 22.43 19.20 -14.57
C ALA A 92 21.13 19.63 -15.24
N ASN A 93 21.22 20.41 -16.32
CA ASN A 93 20.07 21.04 -17.00
C ASN A 93 19.80 20.44 -18.38
N ASP A 94 20.29 19.23 -18.64
CA ASP A 94 19.97 18.50 -19.88
C ASP A 94 18.48 18.08 -19.91
N ILE A 95 17.86 17.94 -18.72
CA ILE A 95 16.41 17.81 -18.52
C ILE A 95 15.91 19.09 -17.82
N GLN A 96 14.90 19.74 -18.39
CA GLN A 96 14.39 21.01 -17.86
C GLN A 96 13.38 20.80 -16.71
N PRO A 97 13.39 21.64 -15.65
CA PRO A 97 14.32 22.77 -15.40
C PRO A 97 15.71 22.33 -14.92
N SER A 98 15.80 21.23 -14.19
CA SER A 98 16.99 20.44 -13.83
C SER A 98 16.58 18.99 -13.60
N ARG A 99 17.54 18.06 -13.53
CA ARG A 99 17.26 16.65 -13.25
C ARG A 99 16.49 16.50 -11.94
N ILE A 100 16.96 17.12 -10.85
CA ILE A 100 16.32 17.00 -9.54
C ILE A 100 14.89 17.59 -9.53
N GLU A 101 14.66 18.73 -10.17
CA GLU A 101 13.32 19.32 -10.23
C GLU A 101 12.36 18.46 -11.06
N LYS A 102 12.86 17.81 -12.09
CA LYS A 102 12.07 16.87 -12.87
C LYS A 102 11.74 15.60 -12.06
N VAL A 103 12.70 15.08 -11.28
CA VAL A 103 12.47 13.95 -10.36
C VAL A 103 11.39 14.29 -9.33
N LYS A 104 11.45 15.48 -8.69
CA LYS A 104 10.39 15.93 -7.76
C LYS A 104 9.01 15.88 -8.42
N PHE A 105 8.90 16.35 -9.65
CA PHE A 105 7.64 16.35 -10.39
C PHE A 105 7.13 14.93 -10.64
N GLU A 106 8.01 13.99 -11.02
CA GLU A 106 7.60 12.60 -11.27
C GLU A 106 7.26 11.87 -9.97
N ILE A 107 7.97 12.14 -8.86
CA ILE A 107 7.62 11.58 -7.54
C ILE A 107 6.23 12.04 -7.10
N LYS A 108 5.86 13.31 -7.29
CA LYS A 108 4.51 13.80 -6.96
C LYS A 108 3.42 13.06 -7.74
N LYS A 109 3.65 12.77 -9.02
CA LYS A 109 2.71 11.96 -9.79
C LYS A 109 2.56 10.54 -9.21
N ILE A 110 3.69 9.92 -8.80
CA ILE A 110 3.66 8.61 -8.14
C ILE A 110 2.86 8.69 -6.83
N VAL A 111 3.10 9.70 -6.00
CA VAL A 111 2.34 9.92 -4.74
C VAL A 111 0.84 10.09 -4.99
N ASP A 112 0.46 10.74 -6.08
CA ASP A 112 -0.95 10.93 -6.44
C ASP A 112 -1.60 9.62 -6.94
N GLU A 113 -0.90 8.85 -7.76
CA GLU A 113 -1.38 7.60 -8.35
C GLU A 113 -1.53 6.49 -7.29
N PHE A 114 -0.57 6.36 -6.39
CA PHE A 114 -0.53 5.33 -5.35
C PHE A 114 -1.21 5.76 -4.04
N SER A 115 -2.45 6.24 -4.12
CA SER A 115 -3.16 6.84 -2.97
C SER A 115 -3.55 5.88 -1.84
N GLY A 116 -3.54 4.59 -2.08
CA GLY A 116 -3.83 3.55 -1.08
C GLY A 116 -2.59 2.89 -0.49
N ASP A 117 -1.40 3.30 -0.91
CA ASP A 117 -0.13 2.69 -0.59
C ASP A 117 0.66 3.54 0.42
N ARG A 118 1.55 2.91 1.21
CA ARG A 118 2.52 3.66 2.03
C ARG A 118 3.73 3.99 1.18
N ILE A 119 4.14 5.23 1.22
CA ILE A 119 5.33 5.70 0.52
C ILE A 119 6.30 6.30 1.52
N GLY A 120 7.59 5.99 1.38
CA GLY A 120 8.68 6.62 2.12
C GLY A 120 9.72 7.16 1.15
N ILE A 121 10.55 8.09 1.61
CA ILE A 121 11.58 8.74 0.80
C ILE A 121 12.93 8.59 1.49
N ILE A 122 13.91 8.10 0.74
CA ILE A 122 15.33 8.08 1.08
C ILE A 122 16.02 9.07 0.15
N MET A 123 16.89 9.88 0.69
CA MET A 123 17.82 10.72 -0.05
C MET A 123 19.23 10.13 0.09
N PHE A 124 20.01 10.19 -0.98
CA PHE A 124 21.36 9.66 -0.95
C PHE A 124 22.31 10.38 -1.92
N SER A 125 23.60 10.20 -1.67
CA SER A 125 24.73 10.43 -2.56
C SER A 125 25.76 9.32 -2.26
N GLY A 126 26.85 9.57 -1.53
CA GLY A 126 27.72 8.51 -1.00
C GLY A 126 27.15 7.81 0.27
N GLU A 127 26.28 8.49 1.00
CA GLU A 127 25.55 7.98 2.17
C GLU A 127 24.04 8.14 1.96
N ALA A 128 23.23 7.39 2.74
CA ALA A 128 21.78 7.40 2.61
C ALA A 128 21.09 7.79 3.92
N PHE A 129 20.04 8.60 3.80
CA PHE A 129 19.25 9.09 4.93
C PHE A 129 17.75 8.99 4.63
N VAL A 130 16.95 8.69 5.66
CA VAL A 130 15.49 8.71 5.53
C VAL A 130 15.02 10.16 5.57
N GLN A 131 14.47 10.66 4.46
CA GLN A 131 13.84 11.98 4.38
C GLN A 131 12.40 11.93 4.89
N CYS A 132 11.65 10.89 4.54
CA CYS A 132 10.30 10.67 5.02
C CYS A 132 10.10 9.16 5.29
N PRO A 133 9.66 8.77 6.50
CA PRO A 133 9.32 7.37 6.77
C PRO A 133 8.09 6.94 5.98
N LEU A 134 7.84 5.63 5.91
CA LEU A 134 6.64 5.07 5.26
C LEU A 134 5.35 5.66 5.86
N THR A 135 4.58 6.36 5.04
CA THR A 135 3.35 7.03 5.45
C THR A 135 2.27 6.96 4.37
N TYR A 136 1.01 7.08 4.78
CA TYR A 136 -0.14 7.30 3.89
C TYR A 136 -0.43 8.80 3.65
N ASP A 137 0.24 9.69 4.38
CA ASP A 137 0.00 11.14 4.30
C ASP A 137 0.69 11.75 3.08
N LYS A 138 -0.09 11.90 2.01
CA LYS A 138 0.37 12.52 0.76
C LYS A 138 0.82 13.97 0.92
N ASN A 139 0.20 14.72 1.83
CA ASN A 139 0.55 16.12 2.03
C ASN A 139 1.93 16.22 2.67
N ALA A 140 2.21 15.38 3.66
CA ALA A 140 3.53 15.28 4.26
C ALA A 140 4.58 14.85 3.22
N LEU A 141 4.28 13.80 2.41
CA LEU A 141 5.18 13.35 1.34
C LEU A 141 5.50 14.49 0.35
N ASN A 142 4.48 15.19 -0.14
CA ASN A 142 4.68 16.29 -1.08
C ASN A 142 5.52 17.42 -0.49
N LEU A 143 5.36 17.72 0.80
CA LEU A 143 6.18 18.70 1.50
C LEU A 143 7.65 18.25 1.55
N PHE A 144 7.92 16.99 1.90
CA PHE A 144 9.28 16.44 1.92
C PHE A 144 9.91 16.42 0.53
N VAL A 145 9.15 16.07 -0.52
CA VAL A 145 9.62 16.11 -1.91
C VAL A 145 10.06 17.53 -2.31
N GLU A 146 9.28 18.56 -1.93
CA GLU A 146 9.63 19.96 -2.23
C GLU A 146 10.97 20.36 -1.64
N THR A 147 11.33 19.86 -0.47
CA THR A 147 12.57 20.22 0.22
C THR A 147 13.81 19.54 -0.33
N LEU A 148 13.67 18.51 -1.20
CA LEU A 148 14.81 17.80 -1.76
C LEU A 148 15.70 18.75 -2.56
N ASN A 149 16.99 18.74 -2.29
CA ASN A 149 18.03 19.43 -3.05
C ASN A 149 19.38 18.76 -2.80
N THR A 150 20.32 18.99 -3.69
CA THR A 150 21.66 18.35 -3.68
C THR A 150 22.54 18.77 -2.49
N GLY A 151 22.21 19.85 -1.80
CA GLY A 151 22.93 20.29 -0.60
C GLY A 151 22.51 19.60 0.71
N LEU A 152 21.51 18.70 0.68
CA LEU A 152 21.03 18.02 1.89
C LEU A 152 21.92 16.86 2.35
N VAL A 153 22.70 16.28 1.47
CA VAL A 153 23.59 15.15 1.78
C VAL A 153 25.04 15.54 1.50
N PRO A 154 26.00 14.97 2.27
CA PRO A 154 27.42 15.16 1.96
C PRO A 154 27.71 14.66 0.55
N ASN A 155 28.39 15.49 -0.24
CA ASN A 155 28.74 15.17 -1.62
C ASN A 155 30.04 14.36 -1.67
N SER A 156 29.94 13.04 -1.53
CA SER A 156 31.08 12.10 -1.54
C SER A 156 31.08 11.16 -2.75
N GLY A 157 30.40 11.54 -3.84
CA GLY A 157 30.13 10.68 -4.98
C GLY A 157 28.75 10.03 -4.88
N THR A 158 28.47 9.06 -5.73
CA THR A 158 27.21 8.31 -5.75
C THR A 158 27.50 6.85 -5.46
N ASP A 159 26.78 6.28 -4.48
CA ASP A 159 26.83 4.85 -4.11
C ASP A 159 25.41 4.33 -3.92
N PHE A 160 25.05 3.30 -4.67
CA PHE A 160 23.71 2.68 -4.59
C PHE A 160 23.58 1.69 -3.43
N GLY A 161 24.66 1.17 -2.89
CA GLY A 161 24.64 0.22 -1.77
C GLY A 161 23.86 0.75 -0.56
N PRO A 162 24.25 1.89 0.04
CA PRO A 162 23.61 2.45 1.23
C PRO A 162 22.10 2.69 1.09
N PRO A 163 21.56 3.33 0.03
CA PRO A 163 20.13 3.56 -0.11
C PRO A 163 19.34 2.26 -0.32
N LEU A 164 19.91 1.27 -0.98
CA LEU A 164 19.28 -0.04 -1.18
C LEU A 164 19.19 -0.83 0.13
N GLU A 165 20.25 -0.85 0.93
CA GLU A 165 20.25 -1.47 2.26
C GLU A 165 19.30 -0.77 3.23
N LEU A 166 19.31 0.56 3.25
CA LEU A 166 18.41 1.34 4.08
C LEU A 166 16.95 1.13 3.68
N GLY A 167 16.65 1.10 2.36
CA GLY A 167 15.33 0.81 1.83
C GLY A 167 14.84 -0.58 2.22
N LEU A 168 15.69 -1.59 2.09
CA LEU A 168 15.41 -2.96 2.52
C LEU A 168 15.09 -3.01 4.02
N SER A 169 15.93 -2.39 4.85
CA SER A 169 15.75 -2.33 6.31
C SER A 169 14.40 -1.71 6.67
N LYS A 170 14.03 -0.56 6.05
CA LYS A 170 12.76 0.13 6.34
C LYS A 170 11.53 -0.62 5.87
N LEU A 171 11.65 -1.40 4.81
CA LEU A 171 10.56 -2.26 4.32
C LEU A 171 10.42 -3.55 5.13
N GLN A 172 11.45 -3.98 5.85
CA GLN A 172 11.45 -5.17 6.70
C GLN A 172 11.08 -4.88 8.16
N ASP A 173 11.20 -3.63 8.62
CA ASP A 173 10.93 -3.28 10.03
C ASP A 173 9.56 -3.81 10.48
N GLU A 174 9.54 -4.62 11.55
CA GLU A 174 8.38 -5.32 12.10
C GLU A 174 7.22 -4.39 12.50
N ASN A 175 7.52 -3.12 12.76
CA ASN A 175 6.53 -2.08 13.02
C ASN A 175 5.71 -1.67 11.78
N SER A 176 6.01 -2.24 10.62
CA SER A 176 5.27 -2.04 9.37
C SER A 176 3.90 -2.73 9.35
N GLY A 177 3.25 -2.93 10.52
CA GLY A 177 1.88 -3.41 10.65
C GLY A 177 1.61 -4.76 9.97
N ASP A 178 1.06 -5.65 10.68
CA ASP A 178 0.61 -7.03 10.58
C ASP A 178 0.19 -7.59 9.19
N ASN A 179 0.87 -7.24 8.09
CA ASN A 179 0.53 -7.75 6.76
C ASN A 179 1.77 -8.22 5.99
N ASP A 180 2.16 -9.47 6.21
CA ASP A 180 3.12 -10.25 5.39
C ASP A 180 2.71 -10.35 3.89
N PHE A 181 1.51 -9.90 3.54
CA PHE A 181 0.96 -9.98 2.20
C PHE A 181 1.17 -8.73 1.35
N LYS A 182 1.75 -7.65 1.90
CA LYS A 182 1.99 -6.42 1.14
C LYS A 182 3.13 -6.58 0.17
N SER A 183 2.92 -6.16 -1.07
CA SER A 183 4.01 -6.02 -2.04
C SER A 183 4.94 -4.90 -1.60
N LYS A 184 6.23 -5.21 -1.45
CA LYS A 184 7.28 -4.28 -1.05
C LYS A 184 8.16 -3.96 -2.24
N ILE A 185 8.35 -2.70 -2.56
CA ILE A 185 9.13 -2.26 -3.72
C ILE A 185 10.05 -1.09 -3.37
N ILE A 186 11.17 -1.03 -4.06
CA ILE A 186 12.10 0.12 -4.04
C ILE A 186 12.07 0.75 -5.44
N ILE A 187 12.03 2.09 -5.49
CA ILE A 187 12.15 2.87 -6.72
C ILE A 187 13.39 3.75 -6.57
N LEU A 188 14.38 3.54 -7.43
CA LEU A 188 15.64 4.29 -7.45
C LEU A 188 15.60 5.34 -8.56
N PHE A 189 15.76 6.62 -8.21
CA PHE A 189 15.92 7.72 -9.14
C PHE A 189 17.38 8.17 -9.14
N SER A 190 18.06 8.06 -10.29
CA SER A 190 19.47 8.47 -10.46
C SER A 190 19.78 8.66 -11.95
N ASP A 191 20.93 9.26 -12.24
CA ASP A 191 21.52 9.26 -13.59
C ASP A 191 22.36 8.00 -13.87
N GLY A 192 22.53 7.11 -12.90
CA GLY A 192 23.18 5.82 -13.06
C GLY A 192 24.71 5.84 -12.95
N GLU A 193 25.32 6.96 -12.57
CA GLU A 193 26.74 7.02 -12.22
C GLU A 193 26.92 6.44 -10.81
N ASP A 194 27.24 5.15 -10.72
CA ASP A 194 27.46 4.44 -9.46
C ASP A 194 28.96 4.13 -9.29
N PHE A 195 29.51 4.57 -8.17
CA PHE A 195 30.91 4.38 -7.79
C PHE A 195 31.05 3.47 -6.55
N GLY A 196 29.93 2.85 -6.09
CA GLY A 196 29.90 1.95 -4.95
C GLY A 196 30.52 0.59 -5.28
N GLU A 197 31.19 0.00 -4.30
CA GLU A 197 31.75 -1.38 -4.42
C GLU A 197 30.74 -2.44 -3.96
N ASP A 198 29.77 -2.07 -3.10
CA ASP A 198 28.84 -2.99 -2.44
C ASP A 198 27.43 -3.05 -3.07
N THR A 199 27.21 -2.36 -4.17
CA THR A 199 25.91 -2.29 -4.85
C THR A 199 25.37 -3.69 -5.22
N ASP A 200 26.21 -4.56 -5.77
CA ASP A 200 25.84 -5.92 -6.14
C ASP A 200 25.39 -6.77 -4.95
N GLN A 201 26.05 -6.61 -3.80
CA GLN A 201 25.68 -7.32 -2.57
C GLN A 201 24.30 -6.84 -2.06
N SER A 202 24.04 -5.54 -2.13
CA SER A 202 22.74 -4.96 -1.73
C SER A 202 21.61 -5.43 -2.65
N ILE A 203 21.85 -5.53 -3.95
CA ILE A 203 20.90 -6.07 -4.93
C ILE A 203 20.57 -7.54 -4.63
N GLU A 204 21.56 -8.36 -4.30
CA GLU A 204 21.33 -9.77 -3.97
C GLU A 204 20.49 -9.90 -2.71
N LYS A 205 20.73 -9.10 -1.67
CA LYS A 205 19.90 -9.05 -0.46
C LYS A 205 18.44 -8.69 -0.77
N ILE A 206 18.21 -7.72 -1.68
CA ILE A 206 16.86 -7.32 -2.12
C ILE A 206 16.16 -8.50 -2.79
N LYS A 207 16.85 -9.21 -3.67
CA LYS A 207 16.35 -10.37 -4.40
C LYS A 207 16.03 -11.54 -3.47
N GLU A 208 16.92 -11.87 -2.52
CA GLU A 208 16.70 -12.90 -1.51
C GLU A 208 15.44 -12.66 -0.68
N ASN A 209 15.12 -11.40 -0.42
CA ASN A 209 13.92 -10.98 0.31
C ASN A 209 12.68 -10.80 -0.58
N SER A 210 12.73 -11.25 -1.85
CA SER A 210 11.63 -11.18 -2.81
C SER A 210 11.09 -9.76 -3.06
N LEU A 211 11.90 -8.72 -2.81
CA LEU A 211 11.58 -7.34 -3.15
C LEU A 211 11.93 -7.07 -4.61
N LYS A 212 11.22 -6.12 -5.22
CA LYS A 212 11.53 -5.64 -6.58
C LYS A 212 12.11 -4.24 -6.53
N LEU A 213 13.18 -4.04 -7.29
CA LEU A 213 13.80 -2.75 -7.49
C LEU A 213 13.45 -2.21 -8.88
N PHE A 214 12.81 -1.05 -8.92
CA PHE A 214 12.57 -0.32 -10.15
C PHE A 214 13.55 0.84 -10.24
N SER A 215 14.23 0.98 -11.38
CA SER A 215 15.16 2.07 -11.62
C SER A 215 14.57 3.07 -12.58
N VAL A 216 14.70 4.33 -12.27
CA VAL A 216 14.24 5.45 -13.10
C VAL A 216 15.44 6.33 -13.41
N GLY A 217 15.94 6.24 -14.64
CA GLY A 217 17.04 7.00 -15.14
C GLY A 217 16.64 8.42 -15.52
N ILE A 218 17.44 9.40 -15.12
CA ILE A 218 17.24 10.80 -15.49
C ILE A 218 18.50 11.41 -16.07
N GLY A 219 18.38 11.98 -17.23
CA GLY A 219 19.50 12.56 -17.96
C GLY A 219 19.41 12.29 -19.45
N THR A 220 20.49 12.60 -20.16
CA THR A 220 20.62 12.32 -21.59
C THR A 220 21.96 11.66 -21.89
N ASP A 221 22.03 10.91 -23.00
CA ASP A 221 23.28 10.31 -23.49
C ASP A 221 24.30 11.37 -23.91
N GLU A 222 23.85 12.56 -24.36
CA GLU A 222 24.71 13.68 -24.69
C GLU A 222 25.36 14.28 -23.45
N GLY A 223 24.60 14.27 -22.34
CA GLY A 223 25.03 14.79 -21.06
C GLY A 223 24.95 16.31 -20.95
N SER A 224 25.33 16.82 -19.80
CA SER A 224 25.39 18.25 -19.50
C SER A 224 26.54 18.55 -18.54
N LYS A 225 26.97 19.81 -18.54
CA LYS A 225 27.89 20.31 -17.52
C LYS A 225 27.19 20.47 -16.20
N ILE A 226 27.88 20.16 -15.11
CA ILE A 226 27.35 20.31 -13.75
C ILE A 226 27.56 21.78 -13.34
N LEU A 227 26.53 22.38 -12.74
CA LEU A 227 26.62 23.68 -12.10
C LEU A 227 26.90 23.50 -10.59
N ASP A 228 27.83 24.28 -10.08
CA ASP A 228 28.04 24.41 -8.64
C ASP A 228 26.94 25.29 -8.00
N ASP A 229 26.91 25.36 -6.65
CA ASP A 229 25.93 26.16 -5.90
C ASP A 229 26.01 27.69 -6.20
N PHE A 230 27.08 28.14 -6.84
CA PHE A 230 27.30 29.54 -7.25
C PHE A 230 26.91 29.78 -8.72
N GLY A 231 26.45 28.75 -9.43
CA GLY A 231 26.08 28.83 -10.85
C GLY A 231 27.27 28.79 -11.83
N ASN A 232 28.47 28.41 -11.39
CA ASN A 232 29.63 28.20 -12.25
C ASN A 232 29.68 26.72 -12.68
N PHE A 233 30.37 26.47 -13.82
CA PHE A 233 30.60 25.08 -14.23
C PHE A 233 31.65 24.41 -13.34
N LYS A 234 31.31 23.26 -12.78
CA LYS A 234 32.23 22.43 -12.02
C LYS A 234 33.38 21.98 -12.88
N LYS A 235 34.59 22.07 -12.32
CA LYS A 235 35.84 21.68 -13.00
C LYS A 235 36.45 20.47 -12.31
N ASP A 236 37.08 19.62 -13.13
CA ASP A 236 37.90 18.53 -12.65
C ASP A 236 39.28 19.05 -12.12
N ASN A 237 40.12 18.13 -11.65
CA ASN A 237 41.45 18.45 -11.14
C ASN A 237 42.40 19.00 -12.21
N GLU A 238 42.04 18.86 -13.49
CA GLU A 238 42.82 19.35 -14.64
C GLU A 238 42.30 20.69 -15.15
N GLY A 239 41.16 21.19 -14.61
CA GLY A 239 40.53 22.45 -14.97
C GLY A 239 39.53 22.34 -16.13
N ASN A 240 39.19 21.16 -16.59
CA ASN A 240 38.15 20.92 -17.60
C ASN A 240 36.78 20.93 -16.97
N ASP A 241 35.75 21.31 -17.75
CA ASP A 241 34.37 21.22 -17.28
C ASP A 241 33.93 19.77 -17.10
N VAL A 242 33.34 19.43 -15.95
CA VAL A 242 32.80 18.10 -15.67
C VAL A 242 31.49 17.92 -16.43
N ILE A 243 31.41 16.86 -17.21
CA ILE A 243 30.20 16.48 -17.97
C ILE A 243 29.66 15.20 -17.37
N THR A 244 28.42 15.22 -16.91
CA THR A 244 27.67 14.05 -16.46
C THR A 244 26.74 13.54 -17.57
N LYS A 245 26.57 12.22 -17.67
CA LYS A 245 25.70 11.56 -18.65
C LYS A 245 24.81 10.52 -17.97
N LEU A 246 23.69 10.21 -18.61
CA LEU A 246 22.86 9.09 -18.17
C LEU A 246 23.59 7.76 -18.45
N ASN A 247 23.78 6.95 -17.41
CA ASN A 247 24.23 5.57 -17.53
C ASN A 247 23.04 4.60 -17.42
N SER A 248 22.26 4.52 -18.49
CA SER A 248 21.08 3.67 -18.54
C SER A 248 21.39 2.17 -18.41
N SER A 249 22.60 1.74 -18.78
CA SER A 249 23.01 0.34 -18.67
C SER A 249 23.15 -0.12 -17.22
N SER A 250 23.77 0.65 -16.37
CA SER A 250 23.90 0.38 -14.93
C SER A 250 22.52 0.27 -14.26
N LEU A 251 21.64 1.24 -14.48
CA LEU A 251 20.29 1.26 -13.92
C LEU A 251 19.42 0.08 -14.40
N ARG A 252 19.54 -0.29 -15.66
CA ARG A 252 18.83 -1.44 -16.24
C ARG A 252 19.29 -2.74 -15.59
N GLU A 253 20.59 -2.94 -15.48
CA GLU A 253 21.17 -4.12 -14.86
C GLU A 253 20.73 -4.25 -13.39
N THR A 254 20.76 -3.15 -12.64
CA THR A 254 20.31 -3.08 -11.25
C THR A 254 18.85 -3.49 -11.07
N ALA A 255 17.95 -3.02 -11.93
CA ALA A 255 16.54 -3.41 -11.90
C ALA A 255 16.31 -4.87 -12.33
N ASP A 256 16.94 -5.31 -13.42
CA ASP A 256 16.73 -6.64 -14.01
C ASP A 256 17.14 -7.76 -13.02
N LYS A 257 18.22 -7.56 -12.24
CA LYS A 257 18.70 -8.54 -11.24
C LYS A 257 17.65 -8.91 -10.18
N THR A 258 16.72 -8.00 -9.88
CA THR A 258 15.65 -8.23 -8.89
C THR A 258 14.30 -8.59 -9.53
N GLY A 259 14.22 -8.68 -10.86
CA GLY A 259 12.98 -8.87 -11.59
C GLY A 259 12.08 -7.62 -11.61
N GLY A 260 12.66 -6.45 -11.40
CA GLY A 260 12.04 -5.15 -11.61
C GLY A 260 12.14 -4.68 -13.05
N LYS A 261 12.01 -3.36 -13.27
CA LYS A 261 12.10 -2.75 -14.60
C LYS A 261 12.80 -1.40 -14.53
N TYR A 262 13.49 -1.08 -15.60
CA TYR A 262 14.05 0.25 -15.85
C TYR A 262 13.07 1.12 -16.64
N TYR A 263 12.99 2.37 -16.23
CA TYR A 263 12.27 3.44 -16.91
C TYR A 263 13.20 4.63 -17.12
N GLU A 264 12.89 5.44 -18.11
CA GLU A 264 13.71 6.61 -18.44
C GLU A 264 12.86 7.86 -18.54
N ILE A 265 13.34 8.92 -17.90
CA ILE A 265 12.79 10.26 -18.02
C ILE A 265 13.64 11.02 -19.03
N SER A 266 13.17 11.02 -20.27
CA SER A 266 13.82 11.73 -21.38
C SER A 266 13.20 13.11 -21.62
N LYS A 267 13.86 13.89 -22.49
CA LYS A 267 13.32 15.15 -23.01
C LYS A 267 11.99 14.88 -23.76
N ASN A 268 10.86 15.21 -23.16
CA ASN A 268 9.60 15.46 -23.86
C ASN A 268 8.94 16.69 -23.26
#